data_f3e9d1f28a68751fa51761b20b0868ab
#
_entry.id   f3e9d1f28a68751fa51761b20b0868ab
#
_cell.length_a   1.000
_cell.length_b   1.000
_cell.length_c   1.000
_cell.angle_alpha   90.00
_cell.angle_beta   90.00
_cell.angle_gamma   90.00
#
_symmetry.space_group_name_H-M   'P 1'
#
loop_
_entity.id
_entity.type
_entity.pdbx_description
1 polymer ?
#
loop_
_entity_poly.entity_id
_entity_poly.type
_entity_poly.pdbx_seq_one_letter_code
_entity_poly.pdbx_strand_id
1 'polypeptide(L)'
;MTDFKMTQDAQGIATLTWDCIGKSMNVMSFEALQQMNALIDQALADEAVKGIILTSGKKDFAAGMDLNVLADLRNASGENPAEGVFNGIQSIHQIFRKIERAGMDAKTNKGGKPIATVLPGTALGIGFELPLATHRIFAADNPKAKIGLPEILVGLFPGAGGTIRLVRKLGAMVAAPFLLEGKTLPPAKAKAAGLIDSVSADPMADARAWVLNATEADLIKPWDQKGYKMPGGTPYHPSGFMTFIGASAMVHGKTKGAYPAAKALLSAVYEGAQVPFEIALKIEARWFTSVLMNP
;
A
#
# COMPACT_ATOMS: atom_id res chain seq x y z
N MET A 1 -23.32 7.05 -8.13
CA MET A 1 -22.99 7.58 -6.79
C MET A 1 -21.48 7.53 -6.65
N THR A 2 -20.84 8.53 -6.04
CA THR A 2 -19.37 8.60 -5.98
C THR A 2 -18.89 8.29 -4.57
N ASP A 3 -17.97 7.33 -4.44
CA ASP A 3 -17.35 6.94 -3.16
C ASP A 3 -16.23 7.90 -2.74
N PHE A 4 -15.70 8.69 -3.67
CA PHE A 4 -14.70 9.70 -3.39
C PHE A 4 -15.21 11.10 -3.71
N LYS A 5 -14.87 12.05 -2.85
CA LYS A 5 -15.13 13.48 -3.06
C LYS A 5 -13.84 14.26 -2.89
N MET A 6 -13.65 15.30 -3.70
CA MET A 6 -12.51 16.20 -3.58
C MET A 6 -12.99 17.60 -3.22
N THR A 7 -12.35 18.22 -2.25
CA THR A 7 -12.47 19.64 -1.90
C THR A 7 -11.11 20.28 -1.92
N GLN A 8 -11.04 21.56 -2.29
CA GLN A 8 -9.80 22.34 -2.27
C GLN A 8 -9.99 23.55 -1.36
N ASP A 9 -9.01 23.83 -0.52
CA ASP A 9 -9.04 24.98 0.35
C ASP A 9 -8.27 26.19 -0.19
N ALA A 10 -8.35 27.32 0.52
CA ALA A 10 -7.69 28.56 0.12
C ALA A 10 -6.14 28.49 0.17
N GLN A 11 -5.55 27.50 0.82
CA GLN A 11 -4.11 27.27 0.85
C GLN A 11 -3.61 26.39 -0.31
N GLY A 12 -4.54 25.84 -1.12
CA GLY A 12 -4.24 24.98 -2.25
C GLY A 12 -4.09 23.50 -1.86
N ILE A 13 -4.64 23.06 -0.72
CA ILE A 13 -4.65 21.65 -0.35
C ILE A 13 -5.92 21.00 -0.90
N ALA A 14 -5.77 20.01 -1.78
CA ALA A 14 -6.86 19.15 -2.23
C ALA A 14 -7.05 18.01 -1.22
N THR A 15 -8.24 17.92 -0.63
CA THR A 15 -8.61 16.82 0.26
C THR A 15 -9.53 15.85 -0.47
N LEU A 16 -9.05 14.62 -0.65
CA LEU A 16 -9.82 13.49 -1.18
C LEU A 16 -10.40 12.71 0.00
N THR A 17 -11.71 12.73 0.12
CA THR A 17 -12.44 12.03 1.17
C THR A 17 -13.10 10.77 0.62
N TRP A 18 -12.70 9.63 1.15
CA TRP A 18 -13.30 8.33 0.83
C TRP A 18 -14.50 8.08 1.74
N ASP A 19 -15.66 7.89 1.16
CA ASP A 19 -16.92 7.69 1.89
C ASP A 19 -17.90 6.80 1.08
N CYS A 20 -17.71 5.48 1.19
CA CYS A 20 -18.57 4.50 0.53
C CYS A 20 -20.02 4.62 1.03
N ILE A 21 -20.93 4.94 0.13
CA ILE A 21 -22.34 5.15 0.44
C ILE A 21 -22.98 3.85 0.92
N GLY A 22 -23.72 3.92 2.03
CA GLY A 22 -24.48 2.78 2.58
C GLY A 22 -23.63 1.70 3.27
N LYS A 23 -22.29 1.88 3.37
CA LYS A 23 -21.40 0.96 4.10
C LYS A 23 -20.90 1.60 5.40
N SER A 24 -20.75 0.79 6.45
CA SER A 24 -20.23 1.26 7.75
C SER A 24 -18.71 1.53 7.71
N MET A 25 -17.99 0.83 6.82
CA MET A 25 -16.57 1.05 6.54
C MET A 25 -16.35 1.18 5.04
N ASN A 26 -15.29 1.89 4.66
CA ASN A 26 -14.87 1.92 3.26
C ASN A 26 -14.30 0.56 2.85
N VAL A 27 -14.66 0.13 1.65
CA VAL A 27 -14.10 -1.03 0.95
C VAL A 27 -13.77 -0.62 -0.47
N MET A 28 -12.62 -1.07 -0.98
CA MET A 28 -12.17 -0.71 -2.32
C MET A 28 -12.90 -1.56 -3.36
N SER A 29 -13.60 -0.92 -4.27
CA SER A 29 -14.09 -1.50 -5.52
C SER A 29 -13.26 -0.97 -6.71
N PHE A 30 -13.41 -1.57 -7.89
CA PHE A 30 -12.76 -1.03 -9.10
C PHE A 30 -13.29 0.36 -9.46
N GLU A 31 -14.59 0.60 -9.28
CA GLU A 31 -15.20 1.90 -9.53
C GLU A 31 -14.64 2.96 -8.56
N ALA A 32 -14.52 2.63 -7.27
CA ALA A 32 -13.93 3.53 -6.28
C ALA A 32 -12.45 3.83 -6.62
N LEU A 33 -11.70 2.81 -7.06
CA LEU A 33 -10.31 2.98 -7.49
C LEU A 33 -10.20 3.91 -8.70
N GLN A 34 -11.07 3.77 -9.70
CA GLN A 34 -11.08 4.65 -10.88
C GLN A 34 -11.51 6.08 -10.54
N GLN A 35 -12.50 6.25 -9.64
CA GLN A 35 -12.89 7.57 -9.14
C GLN A 35 -11.72 8.26 -8.43
N MET A 36 -11.05 7.56 -7.51
CA MET A 36 -9.87 8.07 -6.84
C MET A 36 -8.77 8.45 -7.83
N ASN A 37 -8.51 7.59 -8.81
CA ASN A 37 -7.51 7.81 -9.85
C ASN A 37 -7.79 9.09 -10.65
N ALA A 38 -9.04 9.30 -11.07
CA ALA A 38 -9.45 10.49 -11.83
C ALA A 38 -9.29 11.77 -10.99
N LEU A 39 -9.67 11.73 -9.70
CA LEU A 39 -9.49 12.89 -8.80
C LEU A 39 -8.02 13.19 -8.51
N ILE A 40 -7.18 12.17 -8.39
CA ILE A 40 -5.71 12.36 -8.28
C ILE A 40 -5.17 13.02 -9.56
N ASP A 41 -5.56 12.56 -10.75
CA ASP A 41 -5.14 13.17 -12.02
C ASP A 41 -5.57 14.64 -12.09
N GLN A 42 -6.81 14.95 -11.71
CA GLN A 42 -7.30 16.32 -11.63
C GLN A 42 -6.47 17.18 -10.67
N ALA A 43 -6.21 16.69 -9.46
CA ALA A 43 -5.43 17.42 -8.45
C ALA A 43 -3.96 17.61 -8.87
N LEU A 44 -3.37 16.64 -9.56
CA LEU A 44 -2.01 16.75 -10.05
C LEU A 44 -1.88 17.76 -11.21
N ALA A 45 -2.90 17.85 -12.07
CA ALA A 45 -2.94 18.76 -13.21
C ALA A 45 -3.26 20.22 -12.83
N ASP A 46 -3.94 20.47 -11.71
CA ASP A 46 -4.33 21.80 -11.26
C ASP A 46 -3.15 22.54 -10.60
N GLU A 47 -2.64 23.59 -11.23
CA GLU A 47 -1.53 24.39 -10.70
C GLU A 47 -1.83 25.08 -9.37
N ALA A 48 -3.12 25.32 -9.03
CA ALA A 48 -3.53 25.88 -7.75
C ALA A 48 -3.42 24.87 -6.61
N VAL A 49 -3.37 23.55 -6.91
CA VAL A 49 -3.17 22.50 -5.93
C VAL A 49 -1.69 22.36 -5.58
N LYS A 50 -1.34 22.65 -4.32
CA LYS A 50 0.02 22.54 -3.78
C LYS A 50 0.33 21.16 -3.20
N GLY A 51 -0.71 20.42 -2.81
CA GLY A 51 -0.58 19.06 -2.30
C GLY A 51 -1.93 18.43 -2.01
N ILE A 52 -1.89 17.15 -1.68
CA ILE A 52 -3.08 16.31 -1.58
C ILE A 52 -3.12 15.63 -0.21
N ILE A 53 -4.30 15.60 0.41
CA ILE A 53 -4.57 14.79 1.60
C ILE A 53 -5.65 13.78 1.26
N LEU A 54 -5.34 12.50 1.48
CA LEU A 54 -6.29 11.40 1.37
C LEU A 54 -6.80 11.03 2.77
N THR A 55 -8.12 11.00 2.94
CA THR A 55 -8.73 10.67 4.24
C THR A 55 -10.05 9.93 4.06
N SER A 56 -10.71 9.60 5.17
CA SER A 56 -12.03 8.97 5.20
C SER A 56 -13.08 9.89 5.79
N GLY A 57 -14.28 9.87 5.22
CA GLY A 57 -15.49 10.48 5.80
C GLY A 57 -16.10 9.66 6.93
N LYS A 58 -15.53 8.49 7.24
CA LYS A 58 -16.00 7.56 8.27
C LYS A 58 -15.09 7.57 9.48
N LYS A 59 -15.54 6.89 10.56
CA LYS A 59 -14.74 6.67 11.78
C LYS A 59 -13.46 5.90 11.53
N ASP A 60 -13.50 4.94 10.61
CA ASP A 60 -12.36 4.12 10.18
C ASP A 60 -11.93 4.50 8.76
N PHE A 61 -10.67 4.20 8.41
CA PHE A 61 -10.19 4.51 7.07
C PHE A 61 -10.74 3.51 6.05
N ALA A 62 -10.40 2.23 6.17
CA ALA A 62 -10.94 1.20 5.28
C ALA A 62 -10.74 -0.22 5.84
N ALA A 63 -11.66 -1.13 5.46
CA ALA A 63 -11.63 -2.54 5.84
C ALA A 63 -10.81 -3.42 4.88
N GLY A 64 -10.50 -2.95 3.68
CA GLY A 64 -9.80 -3.71 2.65
C GLY A 64 -10.50 -3.70 1.29
N MET A 65 -10.21 -4.71 0.46
CA MET A 65 -10.87 -4.93 -0.83
C MET A 65 -12.26 -5.52 -0.61
N ASP A 66 -13.21 -5.14 -1.46
CA ASP A 66 -14.49 -5.83 -1.53
C ASP A 66 -14.26 -7.27 -2.05
N LEU A 67 -14.70 -8.26 -1.29
CA LEU A 67 -14.49 -9.67 -1.65
C LEU A 67 -15.18 -10.06 -2.95
N ASN A 68 -16.28 -9.38 -3.31
CA ASN A 68 -16.94 -9.60 -4.58
C ASN A 68 -16.02 -9.20 -5.75
N VAL A 69 -15.24 -8.14 -5.59
CA VAL A 69 -14.25 -7.70 -6.60
C VAL A 69 -13.20 -8.77 -6.87
N LEU A 70 -12.74 -9.47 -5.82
CA LEU A 70 -11.77 -10.57 -5.99
C LEU A 70 -12.40 -11.78 -6.69
N ALA A 71 -13.68 -12.08 -6.36
CA ALA A 71 -14.43 -13.12 -7.06
C ALA A 71 -14.68 -12.75 -8.52
N ASP A 72 -15.05 -11.51 -8.80
CA ASP A 72 -15.27 -10.99 -10.14
C ASP A 72 -13.98 -11.00 -10.97
N LEU A 73 -12.84 -10.61 -10.38
CA LEU A 73 -11.53 -10.73 -11.03
C LEU A 73 -11.23 -12.17 -11.47
N ARG A 74 -11.53 -13.14 -10.59
CA ARG A 74 -11.33 -14.56 -10.88
C ARG A 74 -12.26 -15.06 -11.99
N ASN A 75 -13.48 -14.54 -12.06
CA ASN A 75 -14.55 -15.00 -12.96
C ASN A 75 -14.65 -14.18 -14.26
N ALA A 76 -14.18 -12.93 -14.29
CA ALA A 76 -14.41 -11.95 -15.37
C ALA A 76 -13.54 -12.13 -16.61
N SER A 77 -12.72 -13.14 -16.65
CA SER A 77 -11.67 -13.24 -17.65
C SER A 77 -12.06 -14.20 -18.75
N GLY A 78 -12.15 -13.69 -19.97
CA GLY A 78 -12.31 -14.41 -21.22
C GLY A 78 -11.47 -15.71 -21.36
N GLU A 79 -10.81 -15.90 -22.48
CA GLU A 79 -10.04 -17.14 -22.77
C GLU A 79 -8.86 -17.41 -21.80
N ASN A 80 -8.32 -16.38 -21.14
CA ASN A 80 -7.20 -16.51 -20.20
C ASN A 80 -7.46 -15.78 -18.86
N PRO A 81 -8.12 -16.43 -17.89
CA PRO A 81 -8.43 -15.85 -16.59
C PRO A 81 -7.21 -15.32 -15.83
N ALA A 82 -6.09 -16.03 -15.85
CA ALA A 82 -4.90 -15.62 -15.12
C ALA A 82 -4.29 -14.32 -15.67
N GLU A 83 -4.34 -14.13 -16.98
CA GLU A 83 -3.90 -12.88 -17.61
C GLU A 83 -4.80 -11.69 -17.21
N GLY A 84 -6.11 -11.90 -17.19
CA GLY A 84 -7.07 -10.88 -16.74
C GLY A 84 -6.83 -10.45 -15.30
N VAL A 85 -6.64 -11.40 -14.38
CA VAL A 85 -6.28 -11.13 -12.99
C VAL A 85 -4.96 -10.36 -12.90
N PHE A 86 -3.91 -10.85 -13.59
CA PHE A 86 -2.60 -10.20 -13.59
C PHE A 86 -2.69 -8.75 -14.06
N ASN A 87 -3.38 -8.50 -15.17
CA ASN A 87 -3.55 -7.15 -15.71
C ASN A 87 -4.38 -6.24 -14.78
N GLY A 88 -5.40 -6.79 -14.13
CA GLY A 88 -6.17 -6.07 -13.10
C GLY A 88 -5.30 -5.62 -11.92
N ILE A 89 -4.47 -6.51 -11.39
CA ILE A 89 -3.51 -6.18 -10.32
C ILE A 89 -2.47 -5.17 -10.81
N GLN A 90 -1.95 -5.31 -12.03
CA GLN A 90 -1.01 -4.34 -12.60
C GLN A 90 -1.63 -2.94 -12.73
N SER A 91 -2.92 -2.82 -13.04
CA SER A 91 -3.59 -1.52 -13.09
C SER A 91 -3.66 -0.85 -11.70
N ILE A 92 -3.90 -1.62 -10.64
CA ILE A 92 -3.84 -1.11 -9.26
C ILE A 92 -2.41 -0.63 -8.94
N HIS A 93 -1.39 -1.42 -9.27
CA HIS A 93 0.01 -1.03 -9.09
C HIS A 93 0.35 0.28 -9.80
N GLN A 94 -0.11 0.46 -11.03
CA GLN A 94 0.11 1.70 -11.81
C GLN A 94 -0.53 2.92 -11.13
N ILE A 95 -1.76 2.78 -10.62
CA ILE A 95 -2.45 3.85 -9.90
C ILE A 95 -1.70 4.20 -8.61
N PHE A 96 -1.31 3.20 -7.81
CA PHE A 96 -0.56 3.45 -6.58
C PHE A 96 0.84 3.99 -6.86
N ARG A 97 1.47 3.57 -7.96
CA ARG A 97 2.75 4.13 -8.40
C ARG A 97 2.62 5.58 -8.86
N LYS A 98 1.51 5.95 -9.51
CA LYS A 98 1.20 7.34 -9.84
C LYS A 98 1.08 8.20 -8.56
N ILE A 99 0.37 7.73 -7.53
CA ILE A 99 0.28 8.40 -6.23
C ILE A 99 1.66 8.58 -5.61
N GLU A 100 2.47 7.55 -5.64
CA GLU A 100 3.83 7.53 -5.08
C GLU A 100 4.79 8.47 -5.83
N ARG A 101 4.62 8.60 -7.15
CA ARG A 101 5.40 9.55 -7.97
C ARG A 101 4.81 10.95 -7.98
N ALA A 102 3.52 11.10 -7.74
CA ALA A 102 2.79 12.36 -7.55
C ALA A 102 3.12 13.47 -8.58
N GLY A 103 3.28 13.08 -9.85
CA GLY A 103 3.63 13.99 -10.93
C GLY A 103 5.13 14.29 -11.07
N MET A 104 6.00 13.71 -10.24
CA MET A 104 7.45 13.88 -10.37
C MET A 104 7.96 13.42 -11.75
N ASP A 105 8.85 14.20 -12.33
CA ASP A 105 9.61 13.80 -13.51
C ASP A 105 10.41 12.52 -13.24
N ALA A 106 10.33 11.55 -14.15
CA ALA A 106 10.90 10.22 -13.93
C ALA A 106 12.44 10.20 -13.89
N LYS A 107 13.11 11.19 -14.48
CA LYS A 107 14.58 11.24 -14.55
C LYS A 107 15.18 12.05 -13.41
N THR A 108 14.52 13.16 -13.05
CA THR A 108 15.05 14.10 -12.05
C THR A 108 14.47 13.92 -10.66
N ASN A 109 13.35 13.21 -10.52
CA ASN A 109 12.55 13.11 -9.30
C ASN A 109 12.08 14.47 -8.74
N LYS A 110 11.82 15.45 -9.63
CA LYS A 110 11.39 16.80 -9.26
C LYS A 110 9.99 17.11 -9.75
N GLY A 111 9.41 18.18 -9.23
CA GLY A 111 8.13 18.72 -9.68
C GLY A 111 6.89 17.96 -9.19
N GLY A 112 7.05 17.04 -8.23
CA GLY A 112 5.92 16.34 -7.63
C GLY A 112 5.15 17.19 -6.62
N LYS A 113 3.93 16.75 -6.29
CA LYS A 113 3.11 17.32 -5.22
C LYS A 113 3.10 16.42 -3.99
N PRO A 114 3.22 16.94 -2.76
CA PRO A 114 3.13 16.12 -1.56
C PRO A 114 1.74 15.48 -1.44
N ILE A 115 1.71 14.18 -1.15
CA ILE A 115 0.49 13.43 -0.88
C ILE A 115 0.62 12.79 0.50
N ALA A 116 -0.26 13.19 1.44
CA ALA A 116 -0.36 12.60 2.76
C ALA A 116 -1.64 11.76 2.89
N THR A 117 -1.62 10.75 3.75
CA THR A 117 -2.83 10.05 4.18
C THR A 117 -3.10 10.33 5.65
N VAL A 118 -4.36 10.60 5.98
CA VAL A 118 -4.86 10.71 7.35
C VAL A 118 -5.76 9.53 7.66
N LEU A 119 -5.38 8.75 8.66
CA LEU A 119 -6.12 7.59 9.15
C LEU A 119 -6.92 7.97 10.39
N PRO A 120 -8.24 8.18 10.30
CA PRO A 120 -9.07 8.47 11.49
C PRO A 120 -9.23 7.25 12.39
N GLY A 121 -9.03 6.04 11.87
CA GLY A 121 -9.18 4.78 12.57
C GLY A 121 -8.52 3.62 11.82
N THR A 122 -9.20 2.47 11.82
CA THR A 122 -8.72 1.21 11.26
C THR A 122 -8.42 1.32 9.76
N ALA A 123 -7.26 0.77 9.35
CA ALA A 123 -6.81 0.68 7.96
C ALA A 123 -6.21 -0.71 7.69
N LEU A 124 -6.90 -1.54 6.94
CA LEU A 124 -6.53 -2.95 6.71
C LEU A 124 -6.45 -3.29 5.22
N GLY A 125 -5.56 -4.21 4.88
CA GLY A 125 -5.41 -4.71 3.52
C GLY A 125 -5.12 -3.59 2.53
N ILE A 126 -5.78 -3.56 1.38
CA ILE A 126 -5.62 -2.48 0.40
C ILE A 126 -5.89 -1.09 0.99
N GLY A 127 -6.71 -1.00 2.06
CA GLY A 127 -6.91 0.21 2.83
C GLY A 127 -5.67 0.66 3.60
N PHE A 128 -4.65 -0.19 3.75
CA PHE A 128 -3.34 0.18 4.25
C PHE A 128 -2.25 0.17 3.15
N GLU A 129 -2.40 -0.66 2.11
CA GLU A 129 -1.49 -0.63 0.96
C GLU A 129 -1.52 0.72 0.22
N LEU A 130 -2.71 1.34 0.11
CA LEU A 130 -2.87 2.68 -0.46
C LEU A 130 -2.12 3.76 0.34
N PRO A 131 -2.27 3.89 1.66
CA PRO A 131 -1.42 4.76 2.48
C PRO A 131 0.09 4.53 2.32
N LEU A 132 0.54 3.28 2.18
CA LEU A 132 1.96 2.98 1.94
C LEU A 132 2.49 3.59 0.63
N ALA A 133 1.63 3.85 -0.34
CA ALA A 133 1.98 4.55 -1.58
C ALA A 133 2.00 6.08 -1.43
N THR A 134 1.38 6.67 -0.40
CA THR A 134 1.50 8.12 -0.15
C THR A 134 2.81 8.47 0.55
N HIS A 135 3.23 9.74 0.52
CA HIS A 135 4.53 10.14 1.04
C HIS A 135 4.61 10.07 2.56
N ARG A 136 3.51 10.42 3.27
CA ARG A 136 3.42 10.34 4.74
C ARG A 136 2.05 9.87 5.21
N ILE A 137 2.06 9.15 6.32
CA ILE A 137 0.88 8.57 6.95
C ILE A 137 0.73 9.14 8.36
N PHE A 138 -0.36 9.85 8.60
CA PHE A 138 -0.76 10.42 9.88
C PHE A 138 -1.96 9.65 10.43
N ALA A 139 -1.94 9.24 11.68
CA ALA A 139 -3.05 8.52 12.28
C ALA A 139 -3.56 9.21 13.54
N ALA A 140 -4.86 9.11 13.78
CA ALA A 140 -5.46 9.52 15.03
C ALA A 140 -4.94 8.63 16.17
N ASP A 141 -4.77 9.20 17.37
CA ASP A 141 -4.44 8.46 18.59
C ASP A 141 -5.69 7.69 19.07
N ASN A 142 -5.95 6.57 18.39
CA ASN A 142 -7.06 5.69 18.68
C ASN A 142 -6.55 4.28 18.99
N PRO A 143 -6.42 3.89 20.26
CA PRO A 143 -5.85 2.59 20.65
C PRO A 143 -6.70 1.39 20.21
N LYS A 144 -7.96 1.59 19.77
CA LYS A 144 -8.83 0.55 19.25
C LYS A 144 -8.68 0.32 17.75
N ALA A 145 -8.07 1.27 17.04
CA ALA A 145 -7.82 1.13 15.60
C ALA A 145 -6.79 0.03 15.31
N LYS A 146 -6.93 -0.61 14.16
CA LYS A 146 -6.03 -1.66 13.68
C LYS A 146 -5.41 -1.23 12.35
N ILE A 147 -4.09 -1.28 12.28
CA ILE A 147 -3.32 -0.94 11.08
C ILE A 147 -2.50 -2.16 10.67
N GLY A 148 -2.59 -2.60 9.42
CA GLY A 148 -1.82 -3.73 8.93
C GLY A 148 -2.38 -4.41 7.69
N LEU A 149 -1.75 -5.55 7.34
CA LEU A 149 -1.96 -6.31 6.11
C LEU A 149 -2.34 -7.76 6.47
N PRO A 150 -3.61 -8.04 6.86
CA PRO A 150 -4.03 -9.33 7.37
C PRO A 150 -4.42 -10.36 6.29
N GLU A 151 -4.13 -10.12 5.00
CA GLU A 151 -4.56 -10.93 3.87
C GLU A 151 -4.16 -12.41 3.98
N ILE A 152 -3.04 -12.68 4.66
CA ILE A 152 -2.58 -14.07 4.87
C ILE A 152 -3.59 -14.90 5.67
N LEU A 153 -4.39 -14.28 6.53
CA LEU A 153 -5.40 -14.96 7.35
C LEU A 153 -6.59 -15.49 6.52
N VAL A 154 -6.75 -14.98 5.30
CA VAL A 154 -7.82 -15.39 4.37
C VAL A 154 -7.28 -16.13 3.14
N GLY A 155 -6.05 -16.65 3.21
CA GLY A 155 -5.46 -17.43 2.13
C GLY A 155 -4.85 -16.61 0.99
N LEU A 156 -4.68 -15.30 1.18
CA LEU A 156 -4.05 -14.38 0.23
C LEU A 156 -2.79 -13.76 0.84
N PHE A 157 -2.19 -12.80 0.16
CA PHE A 157 -1.18 -11.88 0.70
C PHE A 157 -1.37 -10.50 0.05
N PRO A 158 -0.79 -9.42 0.56
CA PRO A 158 -0.96 -8.09 0.00
C PRO A 158 -0.52 -8.03 -1.47
N GLY A 159 -1.45 -7.70 -2.36
CA GLY A 159 -1.26 -7.77 -3.81
C GLY A 159 -1.35 -6.42 -4.53
N ALA A 160 -1.63 -5.32 -3.81
CA ALA A 160 -1.65 -3.98 -4.39
C ALA A 160 -0.33 -3.20 -4.20
N GLY A 161 0.77 -3.92 -4.08
CA GLY A 161 2.11 -3.38 -3.86
C GLY A 161 2.53 -3.29 -2.41
N GLY A 162 1.70 -3.72 -1.47
CA GLY A 162 1.96 -3.66 -0.04
C GLY A 162 3.08 -4.57 0.42
N THR A 163 3.16 -5.78 -0.14
CA THR A 163 4.26 -6.71 0.13
C THR A 163 5.60 -6.08 -0.21
N ILE A 164 5.76 -5.58 -1.43
CA ILE A 164 7.03 -5.00 -1.89
C ILE A 164 7.34 -3.70 -1.14
N ARG A 165 6.35 -2.80 -0.95
CA ARG A 165 6.56 -1.54 -0.22
C ARG A 165 6.98 -1.77 1.22
N LEU A 166 6.31 -2.71 1.91
CA LEU A 166 6.63 -2.96 3.32
C LEU A 166 8.02 -3.56 3.49
N VAL A 167 8.39 -4.52 2.63
CA VAL A 167 9.73 -5.12 2.63
C VAL A 167 10.81 -4.09 2.28
N ARG A 168 10.55 -3.22 1.31
CA ARG A 168 11.46 -2.14 0.94
C ARG A 168 11.59 -1.09 2.05
N LYS A 169 10.52 -0.81 2.78
CA LYS A 169 10.52 0.15 3.89
C LYS A 169 11.23 -0.38 5.13
N LEU A 170 10.96 -1.62 5.53
CA LEU A 170 11.35 -2.17 6.84
C LEU A 170 12.41 -3.28 6.78
N GLY A 171 12.63 -3.87 5.62
CA GLY A 171 13.40 -5.11 5.47
C GLY A 171 12.55 -6.36 5.69
N ALA A 172 12.98 -7.49 5.13
CA ALA A 172 12.22 -8.73 5.12
C ALA A 172 11.91 -9.27 6.53
N MET A 173 12.90 -9.22 7.44
CA MET A 173 12.75 -9.73 8.81
C MET A 173 11.72 -8.94 9.62
N VAL A 174 11.75 -7.60 9.55
CA VAL A 174 10.81 -6.73 10.29
C VAL A 174 9.43 -6.78 9.67
N ALA A 175 9.32 -6.94 8.34
CA ALA A 175 8.05 -7.06 7.64
C ALA A 175 7.36 -8.43 7.85
N ALA A 176 8.12 -9.49 8.17
CA ALA A 176 7.62 -10.86 8.24
C ALA A 176 6.38 -11.06 9.16
N PRO A 177 6.29 -10.54 10.40
CA PRO A 177 5.11 -10.71 11.24
C PRO A 177 3.85 -10.09 10.63
N PHE A 178 3.99 -8.98 9.91
CA PHE A 178 2.87 -8.29 9.27
C PHE A 178 2.36 -9.02 8.04
N LEU A 179 3.28 -9.62 7.27
CA LEU A 179 2.97 -10.29 6.01
C LEU A 179 2.63 -11.77 6.19
N LEU A 180 3.40 -12.51 7.03
CA LEU A 180 3.25 -13.95 7.21
C LEU A 180 2.30 -14.36 8.33
N GLU A 181 2.01 -13.46 9.27
CA GLU A 181 1.11 -13.73 10.39
C GLU A 181 -0.13 -12.81 10.37
N GLY A 182 -0.19 -11.84 9.43
CA GLY A 182 -1.28 -10.88 9.35
C GLY A 182 -1.41 -9.99 10.58
N LYS A 183 -0.30 -9.74 11.27
CA LYS A 183 -0.29 -8.96 12.52
C LYS A 183 -0.75 -7.53 12.26
N THR A 184 -1.70 -7.07 13.05
CA THR A 184 -2.17 -5.68 13.05
C THR A 184 -1.77 -4.98 14.34
N LEU A 185 -1.53 -3.68 14.29
CA LEU A 185 -1.11 -2.87 15.44
C LEU A 185 -2.01 -1.66 15.63
N PRO A 186 -2.23 -1.21 16.90
CA PRO A 186 -2.80 0.12 17.15
C PRO A 186 -1.80 1.22 16.71
N PRO A 187 -2.28 2.47 16.44
CA PRO A 187 -1.47 3.54 15.85
C PRO A 187 -0.14 3.79 16.54
N ALA A 188 -0.10 3.92 17.87
CA ALA A 188 1.14 4.16 18.59
C ALA A 188 2.19 3.05 18.37
N LYS A 189 1.77 1.77 18.38
CA LYS A 189 2.64 0.64 18.10
C LYS A 189 3.01 0.54 16.61
N ALA A 190 2.08 0.91 15.71
CA ALA A 190 2.33 0.95 14.27
C ALA A 190 3.40 2.00 13.93
N LYS A 191 3.37 3.18 14.58
CA LYS A 191 4.41 4.21 14.47
C LYS A 191 5.76 3.67 14.99
N ALA A 192 5.77 3.08 16.18
CA ALA A 192 6.99 2.51 16.75
C ALA A 192 7.61 1.40 15.86
N ALA A 193 6.78 0.64 15.16
CA ALA A 193 7.22 -0.38 14.19
C ALA A 193 7.59 0.19 12.81
N GLY A 194 7.45 1.49 12.57
CA GLY A 194 7.75 2.12 11.29
C GLY A 194 6.71 1.90 10.19
N LEU A 195 5.52 1.40 10.53
CA LEU A 195 4.42 1.22 9.57
C LEU A 195 3.86 2.58 9.12
N ILE A 196 3.70 3.51 10.05
CA ILE A 196 3.18 4.87 9.83
C ILE A 196 4.14 5.92 10.39
N ASP A 197 3.94 7.18 10.06
CA ASP A 197 4.93 8.23 10.30
C ASP A 197 4.57 9.10 11.53
N SER A 198 3.29 9.34 11.77
CA SER A 198 2.84 10.19 12.90
C SER A 198 1.54 9.68 13.55
N VAL A 199 1.42 9.94 14.85
CA VAL A 199 0.20 9.73 15.62
C VAL A 199 -0.04 10.95 16.48
N SER A 200 -1.24 11.53 16.44
CA SER A 200 -1.61 12.69 17.23
C SER A 200 -3.12 12.78 17.46
N ALA A 201 -3.54 13.73 18.30
CA ALA A 201 -4.94 14.03 18.55
C ALA A 201 -5.62 14.70 17.34
N ASP A 202 -4.86 15.48 16.55
CA ASP A 202 -5.32 16.11 15.30
C ASP A 202 -4.40 15.77 14.12
N PRO A 203 -4.52 14.55 13.58
CA PRO A 203 -3.68 14.13 12.45
C PRO A 203 -3.96 14.91 11.17
N MET A 204 -5.14 15.54 11.04
CA MET A 204 -5.47 16.37 9.88
C MET A 204 -4.67 17.68 9.92
N ALA A 205 -4.58 18.35 11.08
CA ALA A 205 -3.76 19.54 11.22
C ALA A 205 -2.28 19.25 10.96
N ASP A 206 -1.77 18.12 11.48
CA ASP A 206 -0.39 17.69 11.25
C ASP A 206 -0.11 17.40 9.78
N ALA A 207 -1.01 16.70 9.10
CA ALA A 207 -0.89 16.39 7.67
C ALA A 207 -0.89 17.68 6.83
N ARG A 208 -1.77 18.63 7.15
CA ARG A 208 -1.82 19.95 6.47
C ARG A 208 -0.51 20.72 6.66
N ALA A 209 -0.02 20.79 7.88
CA ALA A 209 1.24 21.46 8.19
C ALA A 209 2.39 20.81 7.40
N TRP A 210 2.44 19.48 7.34
CA TRP A 210 3.47 18.76 6.58
C TRP A 210 3.34 19.04 5.08
N VAL A 211 2.15 18.94 4.49
CA VAL A 211 1.91 19.17 3.05
C VAL A 211 2.40 20.55 2.61
N LEU A 212 2.15 21.59 3.43
CA LEU A 212 2.55 22.96 3.12
C LEU A 212 4.06 23.20 3.25
N ASN A 213 4.78 22.36 4.01
CA ASN A 213 6.21 22.51 4.27
C ASN A 213 7.07 21.39 3.67
N ALA A 214 6.47 20.43 2.96
CA ALA A 214 7.20 19.32 2.35
C ALA A 214 8.17 19.81 1.28
N THR A 215 9.37 19.24 1.30
CA THR A 215 10.42 19.49 0.32
C THR A 215 10.44 18.42 -0.76
N GLU A 216 11.11 18.65 -1.90
CA GLU A 216 11.28 17.63 -2.94
C GLU A 216 11.86 16.30 -2.38
N ALA A 217 12.76 16.39 -1.40
CA ALA A 217 13.35 15.21 -0.78
C ALA A 217 12.34 14.36 0.01
N ASP A 218 11.30 14.98 0.60
CA ASP A 218 10.25 14.30 1.34
C ASP A 218 9.33 13.47 0.42
N LEU A 219 9.31 13.76 -0.88
CA LEU A 219 8.46 13.09 -1.86
C LEU A 219 9.11 11.85 -2.47
N ILE A 220 10.43 11.71 -2.34
CA ILE A 220 11.16 10.60 -2.95
C ILE A 220 11.14 9.40 -2.02
N LYS A 221 10.46 8.34 -2.44
CA LYS A 221 10.45 7.09 -1.67
C LYS A 221 11.85 6.50 -1.53
N PRO A 222 12.16 5.80 -0.43
CA PRO A 222 13.50 5.24 -0.21
C PRO A 222 14.03 4.43 -1.39
N TRP A 223 13.19 3.60 -2.01
CA TRP A 223 13.56 2.74 -3.15
C TRP A 223 13.73 3.48 -4.48
N ASP A 224 13.35 4.76 -4.55
CA ASP A 224 13.59 5.65 -5.70
C ASP A 224 14.83 6.53 -5.50
N GLN A 225 15.42 6.51 -4.32
CA GLN A 225 16.64 7.27 -4.02
C GLN A 225 17.86 6.59 -4.63
N LYS A 226 18.77 7.39 -5.19
CA LYS A 226 20.06 6.89 -5.69
C LYS A 226 20.84 6.22 -4.56
N GLY A 227 21.29 4.99 -4.79
CA GLY A 227 22.07 4.23 -3.81
C GLY A 227 21.24 3.59 -2.70
N TYR A 228 19.92 3.51 -2.87
CA TYR A 228 19.05 2.80 -1.93
C TYR A 228 19.57 1.40 -1.61
N LYS A 229 19.59 1.06 -0.31
CA LYS A 229 19.90 -0.28 0.19
C LYS A 229 18.74 -0.77 1.03
N MET A 230 18.24 -1.97 0.71
CA MET A 230 17.14 -2.57 1.47
C MET A 230 17.58 -2.82 2.92
N PRO A 231 16.77 -2.40 3.91
CA PRO A 231 17.06 -2.68 5.32
C PRO A 231 17.21 -4.20 5.56
N GLY A 232 18.20 -4.61 6.33
CA GLY A 232 18.51 -6.02 6.58
C GLY A 232 19.15 -6.76 5.41
N GLY A 233 19.35 -6.12 4.25
CA GLY A 233 20.03 -6.69 3.09
C GLY A 233 19.14 -7.54 2.18
N THR A 234 19.61 -7.75 0.95
CA THR A 234 19.00 -8.63 -0.05
C THR A 234 19.41 -10.10 0.16
N PRO A 235 18.83 -11.09 -0.53
CA PRO A 235 19.17 -12.51 -0.38
C PRO A 235 20.65 -12.85 -0.54
N TYR A 236 21.37 -12.12 -1.40
CA TYR A 236 22.81 -12.34 -1.63
C TYR A 236 23.73 -11.41 -0.82
N HIS A 237 23.15 -10.52 -0.02
CA HIS A 237 23.93 -9.70 0.90
C HIS A 237 24.18 -10.50 2.20
N PRO A 238 25.40 -10.45 2.79
CA PRO A 238 25.71 -11.22 4.00
C PRO A 238 24.71 -11.06 5.14
N SER A 239 24.18 -9.84 5.35
CA SER A 239 23.20 -9.58 6.41
C SER A 239 21.80 -10.13 6.09
N GLY A 240 21.43 -10.33 4.81
CA GLY A 240 20.13 -10.85 4.40
C GLY A 240 20.08 -12.37 4.24
N PHE A 241 21.21 -12.98 3.88
CA PHE A 241 21.32 -14.39 3.50
C PHE A 241 20.63 -15.35 4.49
N MET A 242 20.96 -15.25 5.77
CA MET A 242 20.37 -16.13 6.80
C MET A 242 18.87 -15.88 7.00
N THR A 243 18.40 -14.64 6.82
CA THR A 243 16.98 -14.28 6.90
C THR A 243 16.18 -15.03 5.84
N PHE A 244 16.65 -15.03 4.60
CA PHE A 244 15.92 -15.66 3.48
C PHE A 244 15.99 -17.19 3.52
N ILE A 245 17.10 -17.78 3.97
CA ILE A 245 17.18 -19.24 4.19
C ILE A 245 16.26 -19.66 5.33
N GLY A 246 16.35 -18.98 6.48
CA GLY A 246 15.56 -19.31 7.67
C GLY A 246 14.05 -19.12 7.45
N ALA A 247 13.65 -18.11 6.69
CA ALA A 247 12.24 -17.84 6.40
C ALA A 247 11.56 -19.01 5.68
N SER A 248 12.21 -19.62 4.70
CA SER A 248 11.67 -20.76 3.96
C SER A 248 11.45 -21.98 4.87
N ALA A 249 12.43 -22.31 5.70
CA ALA A 249 12.34 -23.40 6.66
C ALA A 249 11.25 -23.14 7.71
N MET A 250 11.13 -21.92 8.22
CA MET A 250 10.11 -21.52 9.21
C MET A 250 8.70 -21.64 8.65
N VAL A 251 8.46 -21.12 7.44
CA VAL A 251 7.14 -21.22 6.78
C VAL A 251 6.79 -22.67 6.50
N HIS A 252 7.72 -23.47 5.97
CA HIS A 252 7.48 -24.91 5.77
C HIS A 252 7.17 -25.63 7.09
N GLY A 253 7.91 -25.35 8.15
CA GLY A 253 7.68 -25.92 9.48
C GLY A 253 6.28 -25.60 10.03
N LYS A 254 5.79 -24.35 9.86
CA LYS A 254 4.48 -23.90 10.30
C LYS A 254 3.33 -24.41 9.43
N THR A 255 3.50 -24.46 8.12
CA THR A 255 2.41 -24.73 7.17
C THR A 255 2.40 -26.18 6.64
N LYS A 256 3.47 -26.94 6.84
CA LYS A 256 3.70 -28.27 6.25
C LYS A 256 3.51 -28.30 4.72
N GLY A 257 3.69 -27.14 4.09
CA GLY A 257 3.47 -26.95 2.64
C GLY A 257 1.99 -26.84 2.21
N ALA A 258 1.04 -26.91 3.15
CA ALA A 258 -0.39 -26.89 2.85
C ALA A 258 -0.99 -25.48 2.70
N TYR A 259 -0.20 -24.42 2.75
CA TYR A 259 -0.69 -23.04 2.68
C TYR A 259 -0.02 -22.27 1.50
N PRO A 260 -0.60 -22.31 0.30
CA PRO A 260 0.00 -21.76 -0.92
C PRO A 260 0.37 -20.28 -0.81
N ALA A 261 -0.48 -19.47 -0.15
CA ALA A 261 -0.27 -18.03 -0.01
C ALA A 261 1.06 -17.69 0.69
N ALA A 262 1.41 -18.40 1.76
CA ALA A 262 2.66 -18.16 2.49
C ALA A 262 3.89 -18.47 1.63
N LYS A 263 3.84 -19.54 0.81
CA LYS A 263 4.91 -19.91 -0.10
C LYS A 263 5.05 -18.89 -1.24
N ALA A 264 3.92 -18.47 -1.82
CA ALA A 264 3.89 -17.46 -2.88
C ALA A 264 4.40 -16.11 -2.39
N LEU A 265 3.99 -15.70 -1.19
CA LEU A 265 4.49 -14.50 -0.53
C LEU A 265 6.01 -14.52 -0.35
N LEU A 266 6.57 -15.63 0.16
CA LEU A 266 8.03 -15.76 0.31
C LEU A 266 8.75 -15.66 -1.03
N SER A 267 8.19 -16.28 -2.09
CA SER A 267 8.76 -16.21 -3.44
C SER A 267 8.71 -14.77 -3.97
N ALA A 268 7.58 -14.06 -3.79
CA ALA A 268 7.45 -12.66 -4.18
C ALA A 268 8.47 -11.76 -3.46
N VAL A 269 8.67 -11.97 -2.16
CA VAL A 269 9.65 -11.23 -1.35
C VAL A 269 11.09 -11.55 -1.78
N TYR A 270 11.41 -12.82 -1.95
CA TYR A 270 12.74 -13.26 -2.37
C TYR A 270 13.14 -12.71 -3.74
N GLU A 271 12.29 -12.93 -4.73
CA GLU A 271 12.54 -12.46 -6.11
C GLU A 271 12.50 -10.92 -6.18
N GLY A 272 11.50 -10.30 -5.54
CA GLY A 272 11.32 -8.86 -5.53
C GLY A 272 12.45 -8.08 -4.82
N ALA A 273 13.15 -8.72 -3.88
CA ALA A 273 14.31 -8.12 -3.21
C ALA A 273 15.54 -7.96 -4.11
N GLN A 274 15.57 -8.63 -5.26
CA GLN A 274 16.75 -8.74 -6.14
C GLN A 274 16.67 -7.87 -7.39
N VAL A 275 15.53 -7.23 -7.63
CA VAL A 275 15.23 -6.53 -8.89
C VAL A 275 14.80 -5.09 -8.61
N PRO A 276 14.80 -4.20 -9.62
CA PRO A 276 14.23 -2.85 -9.50
C PRO A 276 12.77 -2.88 -9.05
N PHE A 277 12.33 -1.82 -8.39
CA PHE A 277 11.01 -1.72 -7.77
C PHE A 277 9.85 -2.04 -8.72
N GLU A 278 9.88 -1.52 -9.94
CA GLU A 278 8.83 -1.77 -10.96
C GLU A 278 8.73 -3.27 -11.34
N ILE A 279 9.87 -3.95 -11.39
CA ILE A 279 9.90 -5.39 -11.68
C ILE A 279 9.41 -6.17 -10.47
N ALA A 280 9.75 -5.72 -9.25
CA ALA A 280 9.29 -6.33 -8.01
C ALA A 280 7.75 -6.30 -7.89
N LEU A 281 7.11 -5.19 -8.28
CA LEU A 281 5.64 -5.09 -8.35
C LEU A 281 5.03 -6.11 -9.33
N LYS A 282 5.65 -6.32 -10.51
CA LYS A 282 5.20 -7.34 -11.47
C LYS A 282 5.35 -8.76 -10.90
N ILE A 283 6.41 -9.02 -10.14
CA ILE A 283 6.63 -10.29 -9.45
C ILE A 283 5.54 -10.51 -8.39
N GLU A 284 5.23 -9.49 -7.60
CA GLU A 284 4.12 -9.54 -6.63
C GLU A 284 2.80 -9.90 -7.32
N ALA A 285 2.45 -9.18 -8.40
CA ALA A 285 1.23 -9.44 -9.17
C ALA A 285 1.18 -10.88 -9.71
N ARG A 286 2.29 -11.40 -10.24
CA ARG A 286 2.37 -12.77 -10.76
C ARG A 286 2.09 -13.81 -9.66
N TRP A 287 2.73 -13.67 -8.51
CA TRP A 287 2.53 -14.58 -7.39
C TRP A 287 1.13 -14.44 -6.77
N PHE A 288 0.61 -13.20 -6.67
CA PHE A 288 -0.76 -12.96 -6.21
C PHE A 288 -1.78 -13.62 -7.14
N THR A 289 -1.62 -13.47 -8.46
CA THR A 289 -2.44 -14.13 -9.46
C THR A 289 -2.41 -15.65 -9.28
N SER A 290 -1.24 -16.25 -9.09
CA SER A 290 -1.08 -17.69 -8.86
C SER A 290 -1.86 -18.16 -7.63
N VAL A 291 -1.91 -17.36 -6.56
CA VAL A 291 -2.67 -17.69 -5.34
C VAL A 291 -4.17 -17.50 -5.56
N LEU A 292 -4.58 -16.39 -6.17
CA LEU A 292 -6.00 -16.11 -6.41
C LEU A 292 -6.65 -17.12 -7.37
N MET A 293 -5.88 -17.64 -8.32
CA MET A 293 -6.33 -18.67 -9.27
C MET A 293 -6.22 -20.11 -8.72
N ASN A 294 -5.62 -20.29 -7.55
CA ASN A 294 -5.56 -21.59 -6.90
C ASN A 294 -6.98 -21.99 -6.42
N PRO A 295 -7.46 -23.23 -6.70
CA PRO A 295 -8.79 -23.69 -6.28
C PRO A 295 -8.95 -23.79 -4.76
#